data_03c16e514f3c8781d04f02e3bd6ca03a
#
_entry.id   03c16e514f3c8781d04f02e3bd6ca03a
#
_cell.length_a   1.000
_cell.length_b   1.000
_cell.length_c   1.000
_cell.angle_alpha   90.00
_cell.angle_beta   90.00
_cell.angle_gamma   90.00
#
_symmetry.space_group_name_H-M   'P 1'
#
loop_
_entity.id
_entity.type
_entity.pdbx_description
1 polymer ?
#
loop_
_entity_poly.entity_id
_entity_poly.type
_entity_poly.pdbx_seq_one_letter_code
_entity_poly.pdbx_strand_id
1 'polypeptide(L)'
;KAGLILPLLVLCVCAFGFLLAPNDPDLVDLTKKFLSPCSQFPLGTDNLGRCVLSRLLYGGRTTLGIVLVGSVTVSVLGTLIGLLMGGGKNGKNLILEGVLNAVTAIPPIAYLIIFIAAWGNSVFTMVVAVSASLLLRVIKLVQTRTEIEQGKAYVMCAVASGARPRRILFVHILPNLVWDVLHFICLSCADMTLSIVSFSFI
;
A
#
# COMPACT_ATOMS: atom_id res chain seq x y z
N LYS A 1 -13.58 -7.63 -19.62
CA LYS A 1 -13.60 -6.19 -20.00
C LYS A 1 -14.40 -5.35 -18.99
N ALA A 2 -15.58 -5.81 -18.53
CA ALA A 2 -16.39 -5.10 -17.52
C ALA A 2 -15.68 -4.96 -16.16
N GLY A 3 -14.89 -5.93 -15.75
CA GLY A 3 -14.15 -5.90 -14.48
C GLY A 3 -13.06 -4.83 -14.36
N LEU A 4 -12.61 -4.25 -15.48
CA LEU A 4 -11.64 -3.15 -15.50
C LEU A 4 -12.31 -1.77 -15.49
N ILE A 5 -13.54 -1.66 -15.95
CA ILE A 5 -14.24 -0.37 -16.09
C ILE A 5 -14.56 0.21 -14.71
N LEU A 6 -15.07 -0.60 -13.79
CA LEU A 6 -15.45 -0.15 -12.45
C LEU A 6 -14.26 0.39 -11.64
N PRO A 7 -13.13 -0.34 -11.51
CA PRO A 7 -11.94 0.18 -10.82
C PRO A 7 -11.40 1.46 -11.47
N LEU A 8 -11.37 1.51 -12.79
CA LEU A 8 -10.90 2.70 -13.52
C LEU A 8 -11.79 3.91 -13.26
N LEU A 9 -13.11 3.71 -13.24
CA LEU A 9 -14.08 4.76 -12.94
C LEU A 9 -13.88 5.28 -11.50
N VAL A 10 -13.73 4.37 -10.52
CA VAL A 10 -13.46 4.75 -9.12
C VAL A 10 -12.16 5.54 -9.01
N LEU A 11 -11.08 5.09 -9.66
CA LEU A 11 -9.81 5.80 -9.68
C LEU A 11 -9.92 7.19 -10.30
N CYS A 12 -10.66 7.32 -11.41
CA CYS A 12 -10.92 8.62 -12.03
C CYS A 12 -11.72 9.55 -11.11
N VAL A 13 -12.75 9.04 -10.44
CA VAL A 13 -13.54 9.83 -9.48
C VAL A 13 -12.68 10.25 -8.29
N CYS A 14 -11.86 9.37 -7.74
CA CYS A 14 -10.94 9.72 -6.64
C CYS A 14 -9.88 10.73 -7.08
N ALA A 15 -9.35 10.63 -8.32
CA ALA A 15 -8.29 11.51 -8.80
C ALA A 15 -8.80 12.90 -9.18
N PHE A 16 -9.94 12.99 -9.85
CA PHE A 16 -10.46 14.20 -10.47
C PHE A 16 -11.78 14.70 -9.89
N GLY A 17 -12.47 13.92 -9.07
CA GLY A 17 -13.78 14.25 -8.52
C GLY A 17 -13.80 15.56 -7.72
N PHE A 18 -12.69 15.95 -7.12
CA PHE A 18 -12.58 17.23 -6.41
C PHE A 18 -12.90 18.46 -7.29
N LEU A 19 -12.70 18.33 -8.63
CA LEU A 19 -13.06 19.38 -9.59
C LEU A 19 -14.59 19.54 -9.74
N LEU A 20 -15.34 18.51 -9.38
CA LEU A 20 -16.82 18.49 -9.42
C LEU A 20 -17.44 18.82 -8.05
N ALA A 21 -16.63 19.14 -7.04
CA ALA A 21 -17.12 19.45 -5.71
C ALA A 21 -17.92 20.77 -5.72
N PRO A 22 -19.21 20.76 -5.32
CA PRO A 22 -20.05 21.94 -5.42
C PRO A 22 -19.72 23.00 -4.35
N ASN A 23 -19.13 22.58 -3.22
CA ASN A 23 -18.86 23.45 -2.08
C ASN A 23 -17.46 23.18 -1.51
N ASP A 24 -16.94 24.10 -0.71
CA ASP A 24 -15.73 23.88 0.08
C ASP A 24 -15.96 22.74 1.09
N PRO A 25 -15.09 21.70 1.14
CA PRO A 25 -15.26 20.55 2.03
C PRO A 25 -15.11 20.89 3.51
N ASP A 26 -14.40 21.96 3.85
CA ASP A 26 -14.08 22.33 5.23
C ASP A 26 -14.92 23.48 5.76
N LEU A 27 -15.79 24.07 4.94
CA LEU A 27 -16.69 25.17 5.35
C LEU A 27 -17.71 24.65 6.37
N VAL A 28 -17.58 25.09 7.62
CA VAL A 28 -18.48 24.75 8.74
C VAL A 28 -19.61 25.77 8.81
N ASP A 29 -20.85 25.28 8.72
CA ASP A 29 -22.06 26.13 8.91
C ASP A 29 -23.02 25.39 9.85
N LEU A 30 -22.96 25.75 11.12
CA LEU A 30 -23.77 25.12 12.18
C LEU A 30 -25.27 25.31 12.01
N THR A 31 -25.71 26.29 11.18
CA THR A 31 -27.13 26.49 10.88
C THR A 31 -27.67 25.45 9.89
N LYS A 32 -26.80 24.78 9.16
CA LYS A 32 -27.12 23.79 8.12
C LYS A 32 -26.79 22.37 8.52
N LYS A 33 -26.86 22.06 9.81
CA LYS A 33 -26.60 20.68 10.30
C LYS A 33 -27.65 19.70 9.79
N PHE A 34 -27.18 18.50 9.36
CA PHE A 34 -28.04 17.38 8.96
C PHE A 34 -29.12 17.74 7.95
N LEU A 35 -28.85 18.68 7.04
CA LEU A 35 -29.77 18.96 5.95
C LEU A 35 -29.90 17.75 5.03
N SER A 36 -31.14 17.46 4.65
CA SER A 36 -31.46 16.46 3.65
C SER A 36 -30.88 16.86 2.27
N PRO A 37 -30.68 15.89 1.36
CA PRO A 37 -30.22 16.16 0.01
C PRO A 37 -31.05 17.24 -0.68
N CYS A 38 -30.37 18.24 -1.25
CA CYS A 38 -30.97 19.34 -1.98
C CYS A 38 -30.04 19.79 -3.12
N SER A 39 -30.49 20.71 -3.98
CA SER A 39 -29.71 21.19 -5.13
C SER A 39 -28.36 21.80 -4.75
N GLN A 40 -28.28 22.46 -3.58
CA GLN A 40 -27.05 23.05 -3.06
C GLN A 40 -26.15 22.01 -2.39
N PHE A 41 -26.74 20.98 -1.77
CA PHE A 41 -26.04 19.87 -1.07
C PHE A 41 -26.59 18.54 -1.55
N PRO A 42 -26.07 17.98 -2.68
CA PRO A 42 -26.63 16.79 -3.33
C PRO A 42 -26.69 15.53 -2.45
N LEU A 43 -25.78 15.39 -1.48
CA LEU A 43 -25.76 14.31 -0.47
C LEU A 43 -26.08 14.84 0.94
N GLY A 44 -26.61 16.06 1.06
CA GLY A 44 -26.89 16.69 2.33
C GLY A 44 -25.62 17.18 3.04
N THR A 45 -25.78 17.48 4.35
CA THR A 45 -24.72 18.01 5.21
C THR A 45 -24.47 17.11 6.43
N ASP A 46 -23.27 17.20 6.99
CA ASP A 46 -22.87 16.46 8.18
C ASP A 46 -23.27 17.17 9.51
N ASN A 47 -22.81 16.68 10.64
CA ASN A 47 -23.03 17.21 11.97
C ASN A 47 -22.44 18.62 12.20
N LEU A 48 -21.56 19.08 11.33
CA LEU A 48 -20.95 20.41 11.33
C LEU A 48 -21.51 21.31 10.21
N GLY A 49 -22.51 20.84 9.44
CA GLY A 49 -23.09 21.55 8.32
C GLY A 49 -22.23 21.56 7.06
N ARG A 50 -21.20 20.72 6.97
CA ARG A 50 -20.31 20.61 5.80
C ARG A 50 -20.92 19.74 4.73
N CYS A 51 -20.66 20.06 3.46
CA CYS A 51 -21.16 19.28 2.32
C CYS A 51 -20.57 17.87 2.26
N VAL A 52 -21.41 16.84 2.42
CA VAL A 52 -20.99 15.44 2.40
C VAL A 52 -20.37 15.05 1.05
N LEU A 53 -20.97 15.48 -0.07
CA LEU A 53 -20.42 15.18 -1.41
C LEU A 53 -19.03 15.77 -1.61
N SER A 54 -18.83 17.05 -1.27
CA SER A 54 -17.52 17.70 -1.40
C SER A 54 -16.46 16.98 -0.56
N ARG A 55 -16.78 16.62 0.68
CA ARG A 55 -15.89 15.88 1.56
C ARG A 55 -15.54 14.50 1.02
N LEU A 56 -16.52 13.80 0.44
CA LEU A 56 -16.28 12.49 -0.19
C LEU A 56 -15.28 12.60 -1.35
N LEU A 57 -15.47 13.59 -2.22
CA LEU A 57 -14.63 13.80 -3.41
C LEU A 57 -13.18 14.23 -3.03
N TYR A 58 -13.03 15.13 -2.09
CA TYR A 58 -11.72 15.55 -1.59
C TYR A 58 -11.03 14.44 -0.77
N GLY A 59 -11.78 13.73 0.08
CA GLY A 59 -11.27 12.60 0.86
C GLY A 59 -10.77 11.46 -0.04
N GLY A 60 -11.49 11.18 -1.13
CA GLY A 60 -11.06 10.19 -2.13
C GLY A 60 -9.69 10.51 -2.73
N ARG A 61 -9.43 11.77 -3.08
CA ARG A 61 -8.11 12.23 -3.59
C ARG A 61 -7.01 12.04 -2.55
N THR A 62 -7.25 12.45 -1.32
CA THR A 62 -6.27 12.35 -0.23
C THR A 62 -5.94 10.88 0.06
N THR A 63 -6.95 10.03 0.18
CA THR A 63 -6.77 8.58 0.39
C THR A 63 -6.01 7.95 -0.75
N LEU A 64 -6.38 8.24 -2.01
CA LEU A 64 -5.70 7.73 -3.19
C LEU A 64 -4.21 8.13 -3.20
N GLY A 65 -3.90 9.40 -2.90
CA GLY A 65 -2.52 9.88 -2.83
C GLY A 65 -1.69 9.14 -1.79
N ILE A 66 -2.21 9.01 -0.57
CA ILE A 66 -1.55 8.29 0.53
C ILE A 66 -1.31 6.82 0.17
N VAL A 67 -2.36 6.14 -0.33
CA VAL A 67 -2.29 4.72 -0.68
C VAL A 67 -1.31 4.47 -1.82
N LEU A 68 -1.34 5.27 -2.88
CA LEU A 68 -0.42 5.09 -4.02
C LEU A 68 1.03 5.35 -3.62
N VAL A 69 1.32 6.46 -2.97
CA VAL A 69 2.68 6.78 -2.54
C VAL A 69 3.21 5.74 -1.55
N GLY A 70 2.39 5.38 -0.56
CA GLY A 70 2.76 4.38 0.43
C GLY A 70 3.01 3.00 -0.17
N SER A 71 2.08 2.49 -0.99
CA SER A 71 2.21 1.15 -1.59
C SER A 71 3.35 1.04 -2.59
N VAL A 72 3.59 2.07 -3.41
CA VAL A 72 4.74 2.10 -4.33
C VAL A 72 6.05 2.14 -3.54
N THR A 73 6.16 2.99 -2.52
CA THR A 73 7.36 3.10 -1.69
C THR A 73 7.66 1.76 -1.00
N VAL A 74 6.67 1.15 -0.37
CA VAL A 74 6.79 -0.15 0.30
C VAL A 74 7.19 -1.23 -0.70
N SER A 75 6.58 -1.27 -1.88
CA SER A 75 6.87 -2.29 -2.88
C SER A 75 8.27 -2.15 -3.47
N VAL A 76 8.72 -0.92 -3.75
CA VAL A 76 10.08 -0.68 -4.26
C VAL A 76 11.13 -1.04 -3.21
N LEU A 77 11.01 -0.54 -1.99
CA LEU A 77 11.94 -0.83 -0.91
C LEU A 77 11.92 -2.32 -0.53
N GLY A 78 10.74 -2.89 -0.40
CA GLY A 78 10.57 -4.31 -0.08
C GLY A 78 11.14 -5.24 -1.15
N THR A 79 10.96 -4.87 -2.43
CA THR A 79 11.55 -5.63 -3.55
C THR A 79 13.06 -5.56 -3.54
N LEU A 80 13.65 -4.38 -3.34
CA LEU A 80 15.10 -4.22 -3.28
C LEU A 80 15.71 -5.02 -2.13
N ILE A 81 15.16 -4.87 -0.93
CA ILE A 81 15.65 -5.58 0.26
C ILE A 81 15.44 -7.09 0.11
N GLY A 82 14.24 -7.54 -0.28
CA GLY A 82 13.90 -8.95 -0.46
C GLY A 82 14.76 -9.63 -1.54
N LEU A 83 15.04 -8.93 -2.64
CA LEU A 83 15.91 -9.42 -3.71
C LEU A 83 17.36 -9.61 -3.21
N LEU A 84 17.89 -8.65 -2.46
CA LEU A 84 19.24 -8.73 -1.89
C LEU A 84 19.35 -9.84 -0.85
N MET A 85 18.33 -10.01 -0.01
CA MET A 85 18.29 -11.08 0.99
C MET A 85 18.17 -12.47 0.36
N GLY A 86 17.26 -12.64 -0.60
CA GLY A 86 17.08 -13.91 -1.32
C GLY A 86 18.25 -14.25 -2.24
N GLY A 87 19.01 -13.25 -2.69
CA GLY A 87 20.17 -13.41 -3.57
C GLY A 87 21.50 -13.73 -2.89
N GLY A 88 21.53 -13.73 -1.55
CA GLY A 88 22.75 -13.95 -0.77
C GLY A 88 23.35 -15.35 -0.98
N LYS A 89 24.66 -15.40 -1.29
CA LYS A 89 25.42 -16.65 -1.42
C LYS A 89 25.74 -17.34 -0.08
N ASN A 90 25.73 -16.58 0.99
CA ASN A 90 26.06 -17.10 2.33
C ASN A 90 24.79 -17.68 2.94
N GLY A 91 24.55 -18.96 2.79
CA GLY A 91 23.48 -19.76 3.34
C GLY A 91 22.38 -19.02 4.11
N LYS A 92 21.22 -19.55 4.16
CA LYS A 92 20.08 -18.93 4.89
C LYS A 92 20.53 -18.53 6.28
N ASN A 93 20.50 -17.22 6.56
CA ASN A 93 20.74 -16.76 7.91
C ASN A 93 19.47 -17.08 8.73
N LEU A 94 19.48 -18.27 9.36
CA LEU A 94 18.33 -18.80 10.10
C LEU A 94 17.78 -17.82 11.14
N ILE A 95 18.67 -17.03 11.75
CA ILE A 95 18.28 -16.02 12.75
C ILE A 95 17.46 -14.93 12.06
N LEU A 96 17.97 -14.39 10.94
CA LEU A 96 17.27 -13.34 10.19
C LEU A 96 15.95 -13.83 9.60
N GLU A 97 15.91 -15.06 9.11
CA GLU A 97 14.69 -15.69 8.61
C GLU A 97 13.69 -15.92 9.75
N GLY A 98 14.15 -16.38 10.91
CA GLY A 98 13.33 -16.54 12.11
C GLY A 98 12.73 -15.22 12.58
N VAL A 99 13.52 -14.15 12.63
CA VAL A 99 13.05 -12.80 12.98
C VAL A 99 12.01 -12.30 11.98
N LEU A 100 12.28 -12.42 10.68
CA LEU A 100 11.30 -12.02 9.66
C LEU A 100 9.99 -12.80 9.77
N ASN A 101 10.06 -14.10 9.98
CA ASN A 101 8.88 -14.94 10.16
C ASN A 101 8.08 -14.55 11.41
N ALA A 102 8.75 -14.31 12.53
CA ALA A 102 8.12 -13.89 13.79
C ALA A 102 7.44 -12.52 13.62
N VAL A 103 8.12 -11.56 13.00
CA VAL A 103 7.59 -10.21 12.80
C VAL A 103 6.45 -10.20 11.79
N THR A 104 6.52 -10.96 10.70
CA THR A 104 5.43 -11.06 9.71
C THR A 104 4.21 -11.82 10.21
N ALA A 105 4.33 -12.61 11.29
CA ALA A 105 3.21 -13.28 11.94
C ALA A 105 2.30 -12.30 12.73
N ILE A 106 2.83 -11.11 13.07
CA ILE A 106 2.05 -10.09 13.78
C ILE A 106 1.02 -9.48 12.82
N PRO A 107 -0.28 -9.43 13.19
CA PRO A 107 -1.30 -8.81 12.35
C PRO A 107 -1.04 -7.31 12.14
N PRO A 108 -1.36 -6.73 10.96
CA PRO A 108 -1.14 -5.30 10.69
C PRO A 108 -1.80 -4.36 11.70
N ILE A 109 -2.95 -4.74 12.23
CA ILE A 109 -3.67 -3.97 13.24
C ILE A 109 -2.88 -3.84 14.56
N ALA A 110 -2.08 -4.83 14.92
CA ALA A 110 -1.24 -4.76 16.12
C ALA A 110 -0.13 -3.74 15.95
N TYR A 111 0.48 -3.64 14.76
CA TYR A 111 1.42 -2.56 14.43
C TYR A 111 0.78 -1.19 14.61
N LEU A 112 -0.43 -1.01 14.09
CA LEU A 112 -1.19 0.22 14.23
C LEU A 112 -1.35 0.62 15.70
N ILE A 113 -1.83 -0.29 16.54
CA ILE A 113 -2.05 -0.04 17.97
C ILE A 113 -0.74 0.36 18.66
N ILE A 114 0.36 -0.37 18.40
CA ILE A 114 1.67 -0.10 19.00
C ILE A 114 2.18 1.30 18.60
N PHE A 115 2.12 1.63 17.31
CA PHE A 115 2.60 2.92 16.80
C PHE A 115 1.80 4.10 17.33
N ILE A 116 0.48 3.93 17.46
CA ILE A 116 -0.39 4.97 18.02
C ILE A 116 -0.18 5.15 19.52
N ALA A 117 0.00 4.07 20.25
CA ALA A 117 0.34 4.15 21.66
C ALA A 117 1.67 4.86 21.90
N ALA A 118 2.64 4.71 20.97
CA ALA A 118 3.97 5.32 21.08
C ALA A 118 4.01 6.79 20.60
N TRP A 119 3.33 7.13 19.50
CA TRP A 119 3.46 8.42 18.80
C TRP A 119 2.16 9.22 18.70
N GLY A 120 1.09 8.71 19.28
CA GLY A 120 -0.21 9.35 19.23
C GLY A 120 -0.97 9.11 17.94
N ASN A 121 -2.25 9.51 17.96
CA ASN A 121 -3.17 9.31 16.84
C ASN A 121 -2.99 10.44 15.80
N SER A 122 -2.27 10.16 14.73
CA SER A 122 -2.13 11.06 13.59
C SER A 122 -2.14 10.27 12.26
N VAL A 123 -2.55 10.92 11.17
CA VAL A 123 -2.51 10.33 9.82
C VAL A 123 -1.10 9.85 9.47
N PHE A 124 -0.08 10.61 9.87
CA PHE A 124 1.32 10.21 9.65
C PHE A 124 1.67 8.91 10.38
N THR A 125 1.31 8.80 11.66
CA THR A 125 1.54 7.57 12.46
C THR A 125 0.87 6.36 11.83
N MET A 126 -0.36 6.52 11.35
CA MET A 126 -1.10 5.46 10.66
C MET A 126 -0.39 4.99 9.39
N VAL A 127 -0.01 5.94 8.53
CA VAL A 127 0.69 5.63 7.27
C VAL A 127 2.00 4.89 7.55
N VAL A 128 2.77 5.34 8.53
CA VAL A 128 4.04 4.70 8.90
C VAL A 128 3.81 3.29 9.44
N ALA A 129 2.85 3.10 10.35
CA ALA A 129 2.56 1.80 10.93
C ALA A 129 2.11 0.76 9.88
N VAL A 130 1.18 1.15 9.01
CA VAL A 130 0.70 0.27 7.92
C VAL A 130 1.82 0.00 6.93
N SER A 131 2.59 1.02 6.54
CA SER A 131 3.73 0.86 5.65
C SER A 131 4.80 -0.08 6.22
N ALA A 132 5.10 0.02 7.51
CA ALA A 132 6.06 -0.87 8.17
C ALA A 132 5.61 -2.33 8.13
N SER A 133 4.34 -2.61 8.45
CA SER A 133 3.79 -3.97 8.42
C SER A 133 3.79 -4.57 7.01
N LEU A 134 3.42 -3.78 6.00
CA LEU A 134 3.40 -4.21 4.61
C LEU A 134 4.82 -4.40 4.05
N LEU A 135 5.76 -3.53 4.42
CA LEU A 135 7.15 -3.63 4.00
C LEU A 135 7.76 -5.00 4.35
N LEU A 136 7.55 -5.45 5.58
CA LEU A 136 8.06 -6.74 6.05
C LEU A 136 7.46 -7.91 5.26
N ARG A 137 6.17 -7.85 4.94
CA ARG A 137 5.50 -8.85 4.10
C ARG A 137 6.06 -8.89 2.69
N VAL A 138 6.25 -7.72 2.07
CA VAL A 138 6.83 -7.61 0.71
C VAL A 138 8.26 -8.15 0.70
N ILE A 139 9.09 -7.78 1.69
CA ILE A 139 10.46 -8.31 1.84
C ILE A 139 10.45 -9.84 1.87
N LYS A 140 9.65 -10.43 2.76
CA LYS A 140 9.59 -11.89 2.92
C LYS A 140 9.15 -12.59 1.65
N LEU A 141 8.19 -12.05 0.98
CA LEU A 141 7.65 -12.62 -0.24
C LEU A 141 8.65 -12.56 -1.39
N VAL A 142 9.26 -11.37 -1.63
CA VAL A 142 10.26 -11.21 -2.69
C VAL A 142 11.50 -12.06 -2.38
N GLN A 143 11.90 -12.16 -1.11
CA GLN A 143 12.97 -13.08 -0.69
C GLN A 143 12.64 -14.51 -1.11
N THR A 144 11.47 -15.03 -0.73
CA THR A 144 11.05 -16.40 -1.05
C THR A 144 10.97 -16.63 -2.57
N ARG A 145 10.43 -15.69 -3.32
CA ARG A 145 10.37 -15.74 -4.78
C ARG A 145 11.77 -15.75 -5.41
N THR A 146 12.67 -14.91 -4.91
CA THR A 146 14.07 -14.85 -5.38
C THR A 146 14.77 -16.19 -5.14
N GLU A 147 14.57 -16.81 -4.00
CA GLU A 147 15.13 -18.13 -3.69
C GLU A 147 14.61 -19.22 -4.66
N ILE A 148 13.32 -19.21 -4.98
CA ILE A 148 12.73 -20.12 -5.97
C ILE A 148 13.33 -19.88 -7.36
N GLU A 149 13.46 -18.62 -7.78
CA GLU A 149 14.03 -18.27 -9.08
C GLU A 149 15.51 -18.72 -9.19
N GLN A 150 16.29 -18.65 -8.12
CA GLN A 150 17.69 -19.10 -8.11
C GLN A 150 17.84 -20.59 -8.41
N GLY A 151 16.85 -21.41 -8.10
CA GLY A 151 16.85 -22.85 -8.41
C GLY A 151 16.54 -23.20 -9.87
N LYS A 152 16.18 -22.20 -10.70
CA LYS A 152 15.80 -22.46 -12.09
C LYS A 152 16.99 -22.62 -13.03
N ALA A 153 16.81 -23.41 -14.09
CA ALA A 153 17.87 -23.75 -15.06
C ALA A 153 18.53 -22.52 -15.70
N TYR A 154 17.76 -21.47 -16.02
CA TYR A 154 18.31 -20.26 -16.65
C TYR A 154 19.30 -19.52 -15.74
N VAL A 155 19.08 -19.56 -14.41
CA VAL A 155 20.01 -18.97 -13.44
C VAL A 155 21.28 -19.82 -13.34
N MET A 156 21.13 -21.14 -13.31
CA MET A 156 22.29 -22.06 -13.31
C MET A 156 23.15 -21.87 -14.57
N CYS A 157 22.53 -21.72 -15.74
CA CYS A 157 23.25 -21.42 -16.97
C CYS A 157 23.99 -20.07 -16.90
N ALA A 158 23.36 -19.04 -16.33
CA ALA A 158 24.01 -17.74 -16.16
C ALA A 158 25.20 -17.81 -15.20
N VAL A 159 25.10 -18.60 -14.11
CA VAL A 159 26.20 -18.86 -13.17
C VAL A 159 27.34 -19.61 -13.87
N ALA A 160 27.01 -20.67 -14.63
CA ALA A 160 28.01 -21.46 -15.39
C ALA A 160 28.73 -20.61 -16.44
N SER A 161 28.05 -19.60 -17.01
CA SER A 161 28.63 -18.62 -17.95
C SER A 161 29.45 -17.53 -17.27
N GLY A 162 29.65 -17.60 -15.95
CA GLY A 162 30.48 -16.64 -15.20
C GLY A 162 29.81 -15.29 -14.91
N ALA A 163 28.46 -15.20 -14.96
CA ALA A 163 27.75 -13.98 -14.65
C ALA A 163 27.94 -13.56 -13.18
N ARG A 164 28.19 -12.26 -12.96
CA ARG A 164 28.33 -11.69 -11.61
C ARG A 164 27.02 -11.78 -10.83
N PRO A 165 27.03 -12.02 -9.49
CA PRO A 165 25.82 -12.14 -8.68
C PRO A 165 24.84 -10.96 -8.84
N ARG A 166 25.33 -9.74 -8.88
CA ARG A 166 24.50 -8.55 -9.13
C ARG A 166 23.78 -8.61 -10.47
N ARG A 167 24.47 -9.07 -11.53
CA ARG A 167 23.86 -9.21 -12.86
C ARG A 167 22.78 -10.27 -12.86
N ILE A 168 22.99 -11.39 -12.14
CA ILE A 168 22.00 -12.44 -12.00
C ILE A 168 20.73 -11.90 -11.33
N LEU A 169 20.87 -11.15 -10.24
CA LEU A 169 19.74 -10.59 -9.50
C LEU A 169 18.94 -9.57 -10.31
N PHE A 170 19.62 -8.55 -10.85
CA PHE A 170 18.94 -7.40 -11.46
C PHE A 170 18.58 -7.61 -12.94
N VAL A 171 19.31 -8.46 -13.68
CA VAL A 171 19.09 -8.65 -15.12
C VAL A 171 18.34 -9.94 -15.42
N HIS A 172 18.53 -10.99 -14.60
CA HIS A 172 17.90 -12.28 -14.87
C HIS A 172 16.73 -12.59 -13.94
N ILE A 173 16.83 -12.29 -12.63
CA ILE A 173 15.79 -12.62 -11.65
C ILE A 173 14.73 -11.51 -11.56
N LEU A 174 15.14 -10.26 -11.32
CA LEU A 174 14.20 -9.16 -11.12
C LEU A 174 13.17 -9.00 -12.26
N PRO A 175 13.51 -9.07 -13.55
CA PRO A 175 12.52 -8.97 -14.61
C PRO A 175 11.45 -10.07 -14.58
N ASN A 176 11.81 -11.27 -14.11
CA ASN A 176 10.86 -12.38 -13.96
C ASN A 176 9.94 -12.20 -12.74
N LEU A 177 10.35 -11.39 -11.76
CA LEU A 177 9.54 -11.06 -10.58
C LEU A 177 8.63 -9.85 -10.79
N VAL A 178 8.74 -9.11 -11.90
CA VAL A 178 7.97 -7.87 -12.12
C VAL A 178 6.47 -8.09 -12.00
N TRP A 179 5.95 -9.19 -12.53
CA TRP A 179 4.52 -9.51 -12.43
C TRP A 179 4.09 -9.80 -11.00
N ASP A 180 4.89 -10.52 -10.24
CA ASP A 180 4.64 -10.74 -8.81
C ASP A 180 4.67 -9.41 -8.05
N VAL A 181 5.64 -8.54 -8.31
CA VAL A 181 5.76 -7.22 -7.69
C VAL A 181 4.54 -6.34 -8.01
N LEU A 182 4.09 -6.30 -9.27
CA LEU A 182 2.89 -5.58 -9.67
C LEU A 182 1.64 -6.10 -8.96
N HIS A 183 1.50 -7.41 -8.86
CA HIS A 183 0.40 -8.02 -8.10
C HIS A 183 0.42 -7.57 -6.63
N PHE A 184 1.62 -7.49 -6.03
CA PHE A 184 1.77 -7.02 -4.64
C PHE A 184 1.48 -5.54 -4.47
N ILE A 185 1.83 -4.69 -5.42
CA ILE A 185 1.44 -3.28 -5.38
C ILE A 185 -0.09 -3.18 -5.29
N CYS A 186 -0.80 -3.89 -6.13
CA CYS A 186 -2.26 -3.90 -6.10
C CYS A 186 -2.82 -4.41 -4.76
N LEU A 187 -2.27 -5.51 -4.24
CA LEU A 187 -2.69 -6.08 -2.96
C LEU A 187 -2.37 -5.13 -1.79
N SER A 188 -1.18 -4.51 -1.80
CA SER A 188 -0.77 -3.52 -0.80
C SER A 188 -1.67 -2.28 -0.82
N CYS A 189 -2.13 -1.83 -1.99
CA CYS A 189 -3.11 -0.75 -2.10
C CYS A 189 -4.43 -1.11 -1.40
N ALA A 190 -4.91 -2.34 -1.61
CA ALA A 190 -6.14 -2.81 -0.96
C ALA A 190 -5.97 -2.90 0.57
N ASP A 191 -4.90 -3.54 1.03
CA ASP A 191 -4.61 -3.68 2.47
C ASP A 191 -4.42 -2.32 3.15
N MET A 192 -3.74 -1.37 2.50
CA MET A 192 -3.57 -0.01 3.00
C MET A 192 -4.89 0.73 3.11
N THR A 193 -5.74 0.64 2.09
CA THR A 193 -7.06 1.27 2.10
C THR A 193 -7.92 0.71 3.22
N LEU A 194 -7.98 -0.63 3.35
CA LEU A 194 -8.74 -1.29 4.41
C LEU A 194 -8.22 -0.91 5.80
N SER A 195 -6.91 -0.81 5.97
CA SER A 195 -6.30 -0.42 7.26
C SER A 195 -6.65 1.03 7.63
N ILE A 196 -6.57 1.96 6.67
CA ILE A 196 -6.93 3.38 6.90
C ILE A 196 -8.41 3.51 7.26
N VAL A 197 -9.29 2.80 6.53
CA VAL A 197 -10.74 2.82 6.81
C VAL A 197 -11.04 2.21 8.17
N SER A 198 -10.50 1.03 8.49
CA SER A 198 -10.71 0.38 9.79
C SER A 198 -10.29 1.27 10.95
N PHE A 199 -9.24 2.05 10.74
CA PHE A 199 -8.71 2.95 11.75
C PHE A 199 -9.56 4.21 11.94
N SER A 200 -10.24 4.67 10.90
CA SER A 200 -11.17 5.80 10.97
C SER A 200 -12.39 5.55 11.89
N PHE A 201 -12.59 4.27 12.29
CA PHE A 201 -13.67 3.86 13.22
C PHE A 201 -13.20 3.72 14.68
N ILE A 202 -11.91 3.80 14.96
CA ILE A 202 -11.32 3.77 16.31
C ILE A 202 -10.98 5.17 16.79
#